data_257144f6bd7c9ddcb4f97e42d62e931e
#
_entry.id   257144f6bd7c9ddcb4f97e42d62e931e
#
_cell.length_a   1.000
_cell.length_b   1.000
_cell.length_c   1.000
_cell.angle_alpha   90.00
_cell.angle_beta   90.00
_cell.angle_gamma   90.00
#
_symmetry.space_group_name_H-M   'P 1'
#
loop_
_entity.id
_entity.type
_entity.pdbx_description
1 polymer ?
#
loop_
_entity_poly.entity_id
_entity_poly.type
_entity_poly.pdbx_seq_one_letter_code
_entity_poly.pdbx_strand_id
1 'polypeptide(L)'
;MYSGHQKITTARIAVLREVVRLGINHIDTSDFYGPHITNQLIKEALHPYPEQLRIVTKVGARRDTEGNWPRALAPEELREAIDDNLTNLGLDALDVVNLRVGGLDSPTPGSIAEPFRVLAEMQRADLIKHLGVSNVTAEQITEAQSIAPVVCVQNFYNIANRRDDALIDSLAKQGIGYVPFFPLGGFTPLQSETLSNVAASLNAKPMSVALAWLLQRSPNILLIPGTSSVEHLRENVAGAGLQLPHEAIKELNAIAG
;
A
#
# COMPACT_ATOMS: atom_id res chain seq x y z
N MET A 1 14.17 2.21 -30.75
CA MET A 1 13.34 2.68 -29.63
C MET A 1 12.51 1.59 -28.97
N TYR A 2 12.13 0.49 -29.63
CA TYR A 2 11.34 -0.63 -29.05
C TYR A 2 12.09 -1.49 -28.00
N SER A 3 13.42 -1.58 -28.07
CA SER A 3 14.20 -2.49 -27.19
C SER A 3 14.25 -2.07 -25.73
N GLY A 4 14.14 -0.79 -25.41
CA GLY A 4 14.17 -0.28 -24.03
C GLY A 4 12.86 -0.54 -23.28
N HIS A 5 11.72 -0.31 -23.92
CA HIS A 5 10.40 -0.52 -23.34
C HIS A 5 10.14 -2.00 -23.04
N GLN A 6 10.50 -2.88 -23.95
CA GLN A 6 10.38 -4.33 -23.80
C GLN A 6 11.26 -4.87 -22.65
N LYS A 7 12.48 -4.35 -22.48
CA LYS A 7 13.37 -4.73 -21.35
C LYS A 7 12.79 -4.30 -20.00
N ILE A 8 12.21 -3.08 -19.91
CA ILE A 8 11.58 -2.58 -18.69
C ILE A 8 10.36 -3.43 -18.31
N THR A 9 9.52 -3.78 -19.27
CA THR A 9 8.35 -4.65 -19.06
C THR A 9 8.79 -6.03 -18.56
N THR A 10 9.77 -6.66 -19.20
CA THR A 10 10.30 -7.96 -18.80
C THR A 10 10.86 -7.94 -17.37
N ALA A 11 11.58 -6.88 -16.98
CA ALA A 11 12.10 -6.75 -15.63
C ALA A 11 10.98 -6.62 -14.57
N ARG A 12 9.92 -5.86 -14.87
CA ARG A 12 8.76 -5.71 -13.97
C ARG A 12 7.99 -7.02 -13.80
N ILE A 13 7.78 -7.76 -14.88
CA ILE A 13 7.16 -9.10 -14.83
C ILE A 13 8.02 -10.06 -14.00
N ALA A 14 9.34 -10.01 -14.11
CA ALA A 14 10.23 -10.83 -13.30
C ALA A 14 10.10 -10.55 -11.80
N VAL A 15 9.95 -9.27 -11.41
CA VAL A 15 9.71 -8.90 -10.01
C VAL A 15 8.37 -9.47 -9.52
N LEU A 16 7.29 -9.34 -10.27
CA LEU A 16 5.97 -9.85 -9.90
C LEU A 16 5.97 -11.38 -9.72
N ARG A 17 6.63 -12.11 -10.62
CA ARG A 17 6.77 -13.58 -10.49
C ARG A 17 7.62 -13.97 -9.29
N GLU A 18 8.67 -13.22 -9.00
CA GLU A 18 9.52 -13.45 -7.83
C GLU A 18 8.77 -13.19 -6.51
N VAL A 19 7.87 -12.19 -6.47
CA VAL A 19 6.96 -11.94 -5.33
C VAL A 19 6.24 -13.23 -4.92
N VAL A 20 5.58 -13.89 -5.87
CA VAL A 20 4.85 -15.14 -5.62
C VAL A 20 5.80 -16.28 -5.24
N ARG A 21 6.95 -16.40 -5.93
CA ARG A 21 7.96 -17.43 -5.63
C ARG A 21 8.52 -17.32 -4.20
N LEU A 22 8.62 -16.11 -3.68
CA LEU A 22 9.06 -15.84 -2.30
C LEU A 22 7.96 -16.05 -1.25
N GLY A 23 6.75 -16.47 -1.66
CA GLY A 23 5.63 -16.73 -0.77
C GLY A 23 4.89 -15.47 -0.32
N ILE A 24 5.14 -14.32 -0.94
CA ILE A 24 4.37 -13.11 -0.69
C ILE A 24 2.98 -13.30 -1.30
N ASN A 25 1.96 -13.06 -0.50
CA ASN A 25 0.57 -13.28 -0.84
C ASN A 25 -0.32 -12.02 -0.81
N HIS A 26 0.32 -10.85 -0.77
CA HIS A 26 -0.35 -9.55 -0.76
C HIS A 26 0.34 -8.63 -1.77
N ILE A 27 -0.43 -8.12 -2.73
CA ILE A 27 0.02 -7.12 -3.71
C ILE A 27 -0.87 -5.89 -3.57
N ASP A 28 -0.24 -4.73 -3.42
CA ASP A 28 -0.90 -3.43 -3.42
C ASP A 28 -0.69 -2.74 -4.77
N THR A 29 -1.78 -2.31 -5.39
CA THR A 29 -1.78 -1.65 -6.70
C THR A 29 -2.78 -0.50 -6.77
N SER A 30 -2.89 0.09 -7.92
CA SER A 30 -3.99 0.96 -8.33
C SER A 30 -4.02 1.07 -9.86
N ASP A 31 -5.21 1.12 -10.44
CA ASP A 31 -5.36 1.22 -11.90
C ASP A 31 -4.90 2.57 -12.46
N PHE A 32 -4.86 3.62 -11.63
CA PHE A 32 -4.28 4.90 -12.01
C PHE A 32 -2.73 4.94 -11.99
N TYR A 33 -2.06 3.83 -11.63
CA TYR A 33 -0.60 3.71 -11.73
C TYR A 33 -0.17 3.41 -13.17
N GLY A 34 0.49 4.41 -13.81
CA GLY A 34 0.93 4.33 -15.20
C GLY A 34 -0.23 4.13 -16.19
N PRO A 35 -1.28 4.91 -16.15
CA PRO A 35 -2.71 4.60 -16.26
C PRO A 35 -2.97 3.24 -16.94
N HIS A 36 -3.64 2.35 -16.22
CA HIS A 36 -3.99 0.97 -16.61
C HIS A 36 -2.80 -0.01 -16.76
N ILE A 37 -1.56 0.48 -16.91
CA ILE A 37 -0.39 -0.37 -17.24
C ILE A 37 -0.03 -1.32 -16.09
N THR A 38 -0.06 -0.85 -14.84
CA THR A 38 0.37 -1.66 -13.69
C THR A 38 -0.54 -2.86 -13.48
N ASN A 39 -1.85 -2.69 -13.54
CA ASN A 39 -2.82 -3.78 -13.41
C ASN A 39 -2.71 -4.78 -14.57
N GLN A 40 -2.52 -4.30 -15.80
CA GLN A 40 -2.30 -5.18 -16.97
C GLN A 40 -1.02 -6.00 -16.82
N LEU A 41 0.07 -5.43 -16.29
CA LEU A 41 1.31 -6.16 -16.02
C LEU A 41 1.14 -7.22 -14.92
N ILE A 42 0.36 -6.92 -13.87
CA ILE A 42 0.03 -7.89 -12.82
C ILE A 42 -0.74 -9.07 -13.44
N LYS A 43 -1.74 -8.79 -14.27
CA LYS A 43 -2.50 -9.82 -15.01
C LYS A 43 -1.58 -10.65 -15.91
N GLU A 44 -0.75 -10.01 -16.73
CA GLU A 44 0.18 -10.70 -17.64
C GLU A 44 1.19 -11.60 -16.88
N ALA A 45 1.66 -11.13 -15.73
CA ALA A 45 2.66 -11.85 -14.96
C ALA A 45 2.09 -13.03 -14.18
N LEU A 46 0.87 -12.91 -13.63
CA LEU A 46 0.37 -13.77 -12.55
C LEU A 46 -0.97 -14.46 -12.82
N HIS A 47 -1.72 -14.05 -13.86
CA HIS A 47 -3.01 -14.71 -14.15
C HIS A 47 -2.78 -16.07 -14.85
N PRO A 48 -3.48 -17.17 -14.45
CA PRO A 48 -4.43 -17.26 -13.33
C PRO A 48 -3.75 -17.09 -11.96
N TYR A 49 -4.37 -16.29 -11.11
CA TYR A 49 -3.78 -15.93 -9.81
C TYR A 49 -3.73 -17.12 -8.85
N PRO A 50 -2.67 -17.26 -8.04
CA PRO A 50 -2.64 -18.22 -6.93
C PRO A 50 -3.81 -17.96 -5.96
N GLU A 51 -4.43 -19.03 -5.46
CA GLU A 51 -5.61 -18.94 -4.58
C GLU A 51 -5.36 -18.10 -3.32
N GLN A 52 -4.14 -18.18 -2.76
CA GLN A 52 -3.76 -17.43 -1.56
C GLN A 52 -3.40 -15.96 -1.81
N LEU A 53 -3.21 -15.54 -3.09
CA LEU A 53 -2.83 -14.17 -3.42
C LEU A 53 -4.01 -13.22 -3.21
N ARG A 54 -3.78 -12.13 -2.51
CA ARG A 54 -4.73 -11.01 -2.34
C ARG A 54 -4.22 -9.80 -3.08
N ILE A 55 -5.06 -9.24 -3.93
CA ILE A 55 -4.75 -8.03 -4.68
C ILE A 55 -5.58 -6.89 -4.09
N VAL A 56 -4.88 -5.90 -3.55
CA VAL A 56 -5.48 -4.70 -2.97
C VAL A 56 -5.30 -3.56 -3.95
N THR A 57 -6.39 -2.91 -4.32
CA THR A 57 -6.36 -1.74 -5.22
C THR A 57 -6.94 -0.49 -4.54
N LYS A 58 -6.86 0.63 -5.23
CA LYS A 58 -7.32 1.93 -4.76
C LYS A 58 -8.14 2.62 -5.83
N VAL A 59 -9.19 3.33 -5.40
CA VAL A 59 -9.99 4.24 -6.22
C VAL A 59 -10.15 5.57 -5.49
N GLY A 60 -10.66 6.60 -6.17
CA GLY A 60 -10.85 7.95 -5.62
C GLY A 60 -9.85 8.97 -6.11
N ALA A 61 -8.92 8.55 -6.97
CA ALA A 61 -8.04 9.42 -7.74
C ALA A 61 -7.92 8.92 -9.18
N ARG A 62 -7.49 9.78 -10.07
CA ARG A 62 -7.11 9.42 -11.45
C ARG A 62 -5.77 10.05 -11.78
N ARG A 63 -5.18 9.70 -12.91
CA ARG A 63 -3.96 10.34 -13.42
C ARG A 63 -4.33 11.22 -14.60
N ASP A 64 -3.96 12.49 -14.54
CA ASP A 64 -4.13 13.40 -15.67
C ASP A 64 -2.94 13.33 -16.64
N THR A 65 -3.05 14.05 -17.75
CA THR A 65 -2.01 14.12 -18.79
C THR A 65 -0.73 14.82 -18.32
N GLU A 66 -0.81 15.61 -17.28
CA GLU A 66 0.33 16.31 -16.67
C GLU A 66 1.03 15.46 -15.59
N GLY A 67 0.43 14.31 -15.26
CA GLY A 67 0.95 13.41 -14.24
C GLY A 67 0.51 13.73 -12.82
N ASN A 68 -0.46 14.64 -12.63
CA ASN A 68 -1.07 14.90 -11.34
C ASN A 68 -2.09 13.81 -10.98
N TRP A 69 -2.52 13.84 -9.73
CA TRP A 69 -3.50 12.89 -9.18
C TRP A 69 -4.74 13.63 -8.67
N PRO A 70 -5.58 14.17 -9.57
CA PRO A 70 -6.83 14.80 -9.18
C PRO A 70 -7.76 13.79 -8.54
N ARG A 71 -8.61 14.28 -7.63
CA ARG A 71 -9.67 13.48 -7.01
C ARG A 71 -10.67 13.02 -8.05
N ALA A 72 -11.17 11.81 -7.90
CA ALA A 72 -12.19 11.18 -8.71
C ALA A 72 -13.17 10.45 -7.77
N LEU A 73 -14.02 11.22 -7.09
CA LEU A 73 -14.88 10.74 -6.00
C LEU A 73 -16.37 10.77 -6.37
N ALA A 74 -16.73 11.28 -7.56
CA ALA A 74 -18.11 11.21 -8.02
C ALA A 74 -18.55 9.74 -8.18
N PRO A 75 -19.83 9.43 -7.95
CA PRO A 75 -20.35 8.06 -8.06
C PRO A 75 -20.00 7.36 -9.37
N GLU A 76 -20.09 8.07 -10.47
CA GLU A 76 -19.78 7.55 -11.82
C GLU A 76 -18.28 7.26 -11.96
N GLU A 77 -17.43 8.17 -11.49
CA GLU A 77 -15.97 8.01 -11.52
C GLU A 77 -15.52 6.80 -10.69
N LEU A 78 -16.16 6.56 -9.54
CA LEU A 78 -15.84 5.39 -8.69
C LEU A 78 -16.28 4.09 -9.35
N ARG A 79 -17.46 4.06 -9.99
CA ARG A 79 -17.95 2.87 -10.72
C ARG A 79 -17.04 2.54 -11.89
N GLU A 80 -16.70 3.54 -12.71
CA GLU A 80 -15.75 3.39 -13.84
C GLU A 80 -14.39 2.86 -13.34
N ALA A 81 -13.86 3.42 -12.25
CA ALA A 81 -12.58 2.95 -11.68
C ALA A 81 -12.63 1.50 -11.18
N ILE A 82 -13.77 1.02 -10.67
CA ILE A 82 -13.96 -0.39 -10.30
C ILE A 82 -14.00 -1.27 -11.56
N ASP A 83 -14.74 -0.87 -12.59
CA ASP A 83 -14.84 -1.60 -13.84
C ASP A 83 -13.48 -1.72 -14.55
N ASP A 84 -12.69 -0.63 -14.55
CA ASP A 84 -11.32 -0.62 -15.04
C ASP A 84 -10.41 -1.60 -14.27
N ASN A 85 -10.47 -1.60 -12.94
CA ASN A 85 -9.70 -2.53 -12.13
C ASN A 85 -10.09 -3.99 -12.41
N LEU A 86 -11.37 -4.32 -12.48
CA LEU A 86 -11.86 -5.66 -12.80
C LEU A 86 -11.35 -6.12 -14.17
N THR A 87 -11.48 -5.27 -15.18
CA THR A 87 -11.07 -5.54 -16.57
C THR A 87 -9.56 -5.73 -16.68
N ASN A 88 -8.79 -4.79 -16.14
CA ASN A 88 -7.33 -4.76 -16.28
C ASN A 88 -6.64 -5.82 -15.43
N LEU A 89 -7.23 -6.22 -14.31
CA LEU A 89 -6.77 -7.36 -13.52
C LEU A 89 -7.34 -8.70 -14.03
N GLY A 90 -8.44 -8.68 -14.79
CA GLY A 90 -9.12 -9.88 -15.26
C GLY A 90 -9.78 -10.67 -14.11
N LEU A 91 -10.47 -9.94 -13.22
CA LEU A 91 -11.17 -10.49 -12.06
C LEU A 91 -12.67 -10.22 -12.16
N ASP A 92 -13.48 -11.14 -11.65
CA ASP A 92 -14.93 -10.96 -11.52
C ASP A 92 -15.29 -10.17 -10.24
N ALA A 93 -14.44 -10.22 -9.22
CA ALA A 93 -14.55 -9.45 -7.98
C ALA A 93 -13.17 -9.06 -7.44
N LEU A 94 -13.04 -7.83 -6.95
CA LEU A 94 -11.80 -7.31 -6.32
C LEU A 94 -11.70 -7.79 -4.87
N ASP A 95 -10.52 -8.22 -4.43
CA ASP A 95 -10.33 -8.71 -3.06
C ASP A 95 -10.50 -7.59 -2.03
N VAL A 96 -9.76 -6.49 -2.18
CA VAL A 96 -9.86 -5.31 -1.30
C VAL A 96 -9.75 -4.04 -2.14
N VAL A 97 -10.64 -3.10 -1.90
CA VAL A 97 -10.62 -1.78 -2.51
C VAL A 97 -10.50 -0.71 -1.43
N ASN A 98 -9.46 0.09 -1.50
CA ASN A 98 -9.28 1.26 -0.64
C ASN A 98 -9.88 2.51 -1.29
N LEU A 99 -10.77 3.21 -0.60
CA LEU A 99 -11.16 4.56 -0.97
C LEU A 99 -10.04 5.54 -0.57
N ARG A 100 -9.37 6.13 -1.54
CA ARG A 100 -8.34 7.15 -1.31
C ARG A 100 -8.97 8.54 -1.43
N VAL A 101 -8.82 9.37 -0.37
CA VAL A 101 -9.49 10.68 -0.30
C VAL A 101 -8.56 11.86 -0.02
N GLY A 102 -7.45 11.66 0.62
CA GLY A 102 -6.51 12.73 0.99
C GLY A 102 -5.66 13.29 -0.16
N GLY A 103 -4.77 14.21 0.18
CA GLY A 103 -3.74 14.73 -0.71
C GLY A 103 -2.62 13.72 -1.00
N LEU A 104 -1.41 14.18 -1.32
CA LEU A 104 -0.29 13.28 -1.64
C LEU A 104 0.12 12.44 -0.42
N ASP A 105 0.32 13.09 0.72
CA ASP A 105 0.88 12.52 1.95
C ASP A 105 0.08 12.82 3.21
N SER A 106 -1.01 13.56 3.08
CA SER A 106 -1.81 14.04 4.20
C SER A 106 -3.30 13.84 3.97
N PRO A 107 -4.06 13.39 4.99
CA PRO A 107 -5.51 13.38 4.94
C PRO A 107 -6.07 14.78 4.69
N THR A 108 -7.23 14.83 4.04
CA THR A 108 -8.01 16.07 3.89
C THR A 108 -9.29 15.90 4.71
N PRO A 109 -9.54 16.76 5.69
CA PRO A 109 -10.77 16.71 6.49
C PRO A 109 -12.02 16.82 5.63
N GLY A 110 -13.14 16.32 6.15
CA GLY A 110 -14.45 16.32 5.51
C GLY A 110 -15.09 14.95 5.48
N SER A 111 -16.37 14.88 5.18
CA SER A 111 -17.10 13.63 5.09
C SER A 111 -16.65 12.83 3.87
N ILE A 112 -16.55 11.52 4.04
CA ILE A 112 -16.32 10.53 3.00
C ILE A 112 -17.53 9.59 2.81
N ALA A 113 -18.65 9.90 3.49
CA ALA A 113 -19.81 9.03 3.53
C ALA A 113 -20.39 8.76 2.14
N GLU A 114 -20.51 9.78 1.29
CA GLU A 114 -21.08 9.61 -0.05
C GLU A 114 -20.22 8.68 -0.93
N PRO A 115 -18.93 8.95 -1.18
CA PRO A 115 -18.12 8.05 -1.98
C PRO A 115 -17.94 6.66 -1.34
N PHE A 116 -17.89 6.54 -0.02
CA PHE A 116 -17.77 5.24 0.63
C PHE A 116 -19.05 4.40 0.50
N ARG A 117 -20.25 5.02 0.52
CA ARG A 117 -21.53 4.32 0.24
C ARG A 117 -21.56 3.73 -1.16
N VAL A 118 -21.03 4.41 -2.17
CA VAL A 118 -20.91 3.87 -3.54
C VAL A 118 -20.13 2.56 -3.54
N LEU A 119 -18.99 2.53 -2.86
CA LEU A 119 -18.18 1.29 -2.77
C LEU A 119 -18.91 0.21 -1.96
N ALA A 120 -19.62 0.58 -0.89
CA ALA A 120 -20.42 -0.36 -0.11
C ALA A 120 -21.60 -0.95 -0.91
N GLU A 121 -22.18 -0.21 -1.87
CA GLU A 121 -23.15 -0.71 -2.82
C GLU A 121 -22.53 -1.74 -3.78
N MET A 122 -21.34 -1.44 -4.30
CA MET A 122 -20.61 -2.36 -5.17
C MET A 122 -20.13 -3.63 -4.43
N GLN A 123 -19.83 -3.51 -3.13
CA GLN A 123 -19.57 -4.67 -2.28
C GLN A 123 -20.81 -5.56 -2.15
N ARG A 124 -21.99 -4.97 -1.92
CA ARG A 124 -23.26 -5.74 -1.87
C ARG A 124 -23.67 -6.36 -3.21
N ALA A 125 -23.14 -5.84 -4.30
CA ALA A 125 -23.29 -6.38 -5.65
C ALA A 125 -22.22 -7.43 -6.02
N ASP A 126 -21.43 -7.89 -5.04
CA ASP A 126 -20.36 -8.87 -5.18
C ASP A 126 -19.20 -8.47 -6.14
N LEU A 127 -19.07 -7.18 -6.48
CA LEU A 127 -17.95 -6.68 -7.27
C LEU A 127 -16.70 -6.40 -6.42
N ILE A 128 -16.87 -6.22 -5.12
CA ILE A 128 -15.81 -5.99 -4.13
C ILE A 128 -16.04 -6.91 -2.94
N LYS A 129 -15.02 -7.65 -2.51
CA LYS A 129 -15.13 -8.53 -1.34
C LYS A 129 -14.98 -7.75 -0.03
N HIS A 130 -13.98 -6.87 0.06
CA HIS A 130 -13.66 -6.10 1.26
C HIS A 130 -13.33 -4.64 0.95
N LEU A 131 -13.67 -3.76 1.90
CA LEU A 131 -13.41 -2.32 1.80
C LEU A 131 -12.32 -1.89 2.77
N GLY A 132 -11.50 -0.96 2.32
CA GLY A 132 -10.55 -0.23 3.12
C GLY A 132 -10.58 1.27 2.81
N VAL A 133 -9.75 2.03 3.48
CA VAL A 133 -9.63 3.47 3.26
C VAL A 133 -8.16 3.87 3.19
N SER A 134 -7.86 4.96 2.47
CA SER A 134 -6.50 5.43 2.29
C SER A 134 -6.40 6.94 2.41
N ASN A 135 -5.38 7.37 3.15
CA ASN A 135 -5.06 8.77 3.41
C ASN A 135 -6.22 9.52 4.08
N VAL A 136 -6.65 9.00 5.22
CA VAL A 136 -7.86 9.38 5.98
C VAL A 136 -7.52 9.79 7.40
N THR A 137 -8.41 10.58 8.02
CA THR A 137 -8.39 10.87 9.46
C THR A 137 -9.08 9.77 10.28
N ALA A 138 -8.91 9.80 11.60
CA ALA A 138 -9.59 8.87 12.50
C ALA A 138 -11.14 9.04 12.46
N GLU A 139 -11.61 10.28 12.30
CA GLU A 139 -13.04 10.58 12.16
C GLU A 139 -13.61 9.99 10.87
N GLN A 140 -12.86 10.07 9.77
CA GLN A 140 -13.25 9.47 8.48
C GLN A 140 -13.29 7.94 8.55
N ILE A 141 -12.38 7.32 9.31
CA ILE A 141 -12.41 5.87 9.54
C ILE A 141 -13.69 5.49 10.31
N THR A 142 -14.01 6.23 11.38
CA THR A 142 -15.24 6.02 12.16
C THR A 142 -16.49 6.19 11.29
N GLU A 143 -16.51 7.21 10.43
CA GLU A 143 -17.60 7.44 9.48
C GLU A 143 -17.74 6.26 8.49
N ALA A 144 -16.64 5.80 7.90
CA ALA A 144 -16.64 4.64 7.00
C ALA A 144 -17.16 3.37 7.69
N GLN A 145 -16.71 3.10 8.92
CA GLN A 145 -17.14 1.95 9.72
C GLN A 145 -18.64 2.00 10.06
N SER A 146 -19.25 3.18 10.12
CA SER A 146 -20.71 3.31 10.31
C SER A 146 -21.51 2.89 9.08
N ILE A 147 -20.88 2.76 7.90
CA ILE A 147 -21.51 2.43 6.61
C ILE A 147 -21.27 0.97 6.25
N ALA A 148 -20.02 0.49 6.33
CA ALA A 148 -19.64 -0.88 6.05
C ALA A 148 -18.35 -1.27 6.81
N PRO A 149 -18.07 -2.57 7.02
CA PRO A 149 -16.82 -3.02 7.63
C PRO A 149 -15.59 -2.53 6.86
N VAL A 150 -14.60 -2.00 7.59
CA VAL A 150 -13.29 -1.58 7.06
C VAL A 150 -12.25 -2.59 7.49
N VAL A 151 -11.54 -3.23 6.53
CA VAL A 151 -10.54 -4.26 6.83
C VAL A 151 -9.12 -3.72 6.94
N CYS A 152 -8.83 -2.58 6.30
CA CYS A 152 -7.51 -1.96 6.38
C CYS A 152 -7.56 -0.43 6.22
N VAL A 153 -6.54 0.21 6.77
CA VAL A 153 -6.27 1.65 6.63
C VAL A 153 -4.88 1.81 6.04
N GLN A 154 -4.77 2.59 4.98
CA GLN A 154 -3.50 2.86 4.31
C GLN A 154 -3.16 4.35 4.38
N ASN A 155 -2.27 4.74 5.29
CA ASN A 155 -1.84 6.11 5.51
C ASN A 155 -0.33 6.27 5.37
N PHE A 156 0.13 7.53 5.25
CA PHE A 156 1.55 7.86 5.25
C PHE A 156 2.16 7.64 6.64
N TYR A 157 3.05 6.66 6.74
CA TYR A 157 3.73 6.35 8.00
C TYR A 157 5.07 5.66 7.74
N ASN A 158 6.09 6.09 8.45
CA ASN A 158 7.42 5.48 8.49
C ASN A 158 8.15 5.94 9.74
N ILE A 159 9.39 5.52 9.90
CA ILE A 159 10.22 5.82 11.08
C ILE A 159 10.41 7.33 11.33
N ALA A 160 10.33 8.16 10.27
CA ALA A 160 10.45 9.62 10.35
C ALA A 160 9.09 10.35 10.39
N ASN A 161 7.99 9.65 10.17
CA ASN A 161 6.63 10.20 10.21
C ASN A 161 5.74 9.26 11.03
N ARG A 162 5.51 9.60 12.28
CA ARG A 162 4.84 8.74 13.26
C ARG A 162 3.50 9.30 13.76
N ARG A 163 2.89 10.20 12.99
CA ARG A 163 1.62 10.85 13.39
C ARG A 163 0.47 9.88 13.69
N ASP A 164 0.51 8.67 13.12
CA ASP A 164 -0.54 7.66 13.27
C ASP A 164 -0.25 6.62 14.37
N ASP A 165 0.73 6.84 15.27
CA ASP A 165 1.05 5.89 16.34
C ASP A 165 -0.18 5.44 17.13
N ALA A 166 -0.98 6.39 17.62
CA ALA A 166 -2.20 6.10 18.38
C ALA A 166 -3.29 5.43 17.53
N LEU A 167 -3.38 5.80 16.25
CA LEU A 167 -4.31 5.18 15.29
C LEU A 167 -3.95 3.72 15.06
N ILE A 168 -2.68 3.40 14.82
CA ILE A 168 -2.20 2.02 14.64
C ILE A 168 -2.56 1.15 15.83
N ASP A 169 -2.33 1.64 17.05
CA ASP A 169 -2.66 0.92 18.29
C ASP A 169 -4.18 0.70 18.44
N SER A 170 -4.99 1.67 18.05
CA SER A 170 -6.46 1.54 18.03
C SER A 170 -6.94 0.53 17.00
N LEU A 171 -6.40 0.55 15.79
CA LEU A 171 -6.74 -0.38 14.71
C LEU A 171 -6.31 -1.82 15.04
N ALA A 172 -5.16 -2.00 15.69
CA ALA A 172 -4.70 -3.30 16.14
C ALA A 172 -5.70 -3.96 17.12
N LYS A 173 -6.26 -3.19 18.06
CA LYS A 173 -7.29 -3.67 19.00
C LYS A 173 -8.59 -4.06 18.29
N GLN A 174 -8.87 -3.49 17.12
CA GLN A 174 -10.04 -3.79 16.31
C GLN A 174 -9.81 -4.93 15.30
N GLY A 175 -8.59 -5.45 15.19
CA GLY A 175 -8.23 -6.45 14.18
C GLY A 175 -8.17 -5.89 12.76
N ILE A 176 -7.98 -4.57 12.60
CA ILE A 176 -7.90 -3.88 11.31
C ILE A 176 -6.45 -3.72 10.90
N GLY A 177 -6.12 -4.10 9.66
CA GLY A 177 -4.79 -3.96 9.10
C GLY A 177 -4.39 -2.50 8.91
N TYR A 178 -3.13 -2.18 9.17
CA TYR A 178 -2.54 -0.88 8.86
C TYR A 178 -1.45 -1.05 7.80
N VAL A 179 -1.57 -0.31 6.70
CA VAL A 179 -0.69 -0.44 5.53
C VAL A 179 0.03 0.89 5.31
N PRO A 180 1.26 1.05 5.83
CA PRO A 180 2.01 2.29 5.66
C PRO A 180 2.39 2.48 4.21
N PHE A 181 1.91 3.55 3.55
CA PHE A 181 2.51 3.94 2.28
C PHE A 181 3.73 4.83 2.51
N PHE A 182 4.66 4.82 1.55
CA PHE A 182 6.00 5.39 1.68
C PHE A 182 6.77 4.86 2.90
N PRO A 183 6.80 3.54 3.12
CA PRO A 183 7.46 2.94 4.28
C PRO A 183 8.97 3.25 4.34
N LEU A 184 9.57 3.55 3.19
CA LEU A 184 10.99 3.88 3.03
C LEU A 184 11.24 5.34 2.59
N GLY A 185 10.27 6.25 2.81
CA GLY A 185 10.38 7.67 2.51
C GLY A 185 9.78 8.12 1.18
N GLY A 186 9.23 7.22 0.38
CA GLY A 186 8.54 7.56 -0.87
C GLY A 186 9.48 8.05 -1.97
N PHE A 187 9.19 9.21 -2.55
CA PHE A 187 9.99 9.79 -3.64
C PHE A 187 11.39 10.25 -3.20
N THR A 188 11.55 10.55 -1.90
CA THR A 188 12.85 10.80 -1.29
C THR A 188 13.11 9.68 -0.29
N PRO A 189 14.15 8.85 -0.47
CA PRO A 189 14.49 7.81 0.47
C PRO A 189 14.76 8.37 1.87
N LEU A 190 14.44 7.59 2.90
CA LEU A 190 14.74 7.93 4.28
C LEU A 190 16.23 8.21 4.44
N GLN A 191 16.53 9.40 4.96
CA GLN A 191 17.89 9.82 5.29
C GLN A 191 17.95 10.16 6.78
N SER A 192 18.67 9.34 7.55
CA SER A 192 18.86 9.50 8.97
C SER A 192 20.20 8.92 9.37
N GLU A 193 21.02 9.74 10.03
CA GLU A 193 22.29 9.29 10.59
C GLU A 193 22.07 8.21 11.64
N THR A 194 21.09 8.37 12.51
CA THR A 194 20.71 7.36 13.51
C THR A 194 20.34 6.03 12.85
N LEU A 195 19.51 6.03 11.80
CA LEU A 195 19.16 4.83 11.06
C LEU A 195 20.40 4.18 10.45
N SER A 196 21.30 4.96 9.88
CA SER A 196 22.54 4.48 9.29
C SER A 196 23.48 3.86 10.33
N ASN A 197 23.62 4.48 11.49
CA ASN A 197 24.47 4.01 12.59
C ASN A 197 23.92 2.70 13.19
N VAL A 198 22.60 2.62 13.43
CA VAL A 198 21.97 1.38 13.88
C VAL A 198 22.13 0.26 12.86
N ALA A 199 21.92 0.57 11.58
CA ALA A 199 22.12 -0.42 10.52
C ALA A 199 23.57 -0.95 10.48
N ALA A 200 24.55 -0.06 10.59
CA ALA A 200 25.96 -0.45 10.63
C ALA A 200 26.28 -1.34 11.85
N SER A 201 25.76 -1.01 13.03
CA SER A 201 25.95 -1.82 14.24
C SER A 201 25.36 -3.23 14.14
N LEU A 202 24.30 -3.38 13.33
CA LEU A 202 23.63 -4.66 13.08
C LEU A 202 24.17 -5.38 11.83
N ASN A 203 25.17 -4.83 11.15
CA ASN A 203 25.65 -5.30 9.85
C ASN A 203 24.50 -5.51 8.83
N ALA A 204 23.56 -4.58 8.82
CA ALA A 204 22.37 -4.59 7.98
C ALA A 204 22.29 -3.34 7.10
N LYS A 205 21.42 -3.37 6.09
CA LYS A 205 21.12 -2.18 5.26
C LYS A 205 20.11 -1.27 5.99
N PRO A 206 20.24 0.07 5.89
CA PRO A 206 19.30 1.01 6.52
C PRO A 206 17.83 0.73 6.17
N MET A 207 17.55 0.43 4.90
CA MET A 207 16.17 0.14 4.45
C MET A 207 15.62 -1.16 5.06
N SER A 208 16.45 -2.19 5.22
CA SER A 208 16.07 -3.43 5.91
C SER A 208 15.75 -3.18 7.39
N VAL A 209 16.52 -2.33 8.05
CA VAL A 209 16.25 -1.92 9.45
C VAL A 209 14.94 -1.13 9.55
N ALA A 210 14.67 -0.23 8.62
CA ALA A 210 13.43 0.54 8.59
C ALA A 210 12.18 -0.37 8.39
N LEU A 211 12.25 -1.35 7.52
CA LEU A 211 11.18 -2.33 7.31
C LEU A 211 10.98 -3.23 8.54
N ALA A 212 12.07 -3.72 9.14
CA ALA A 212 12.02 -4.51 10.37
C ALA A 212 11.41 -3.74 11.53
N TRP A 213 11.75 -2.45 11.66
CA TRP A 213 11.16 -1.57 12.66
C TRP A 213 9.64 -1.44 12.48
N LEU A 214 9.16 -1.22 11.26
CA LEU A 214 7.73 -1.16 10.95
C LEU A 214 7.00 -2.45 11.36
N LEU A 215 7.53 -3.61 11.00
CA LEU A 215 6.92 -4.91 11.33
C LEU A 215 6.89 -5.16 12.84
N GLN A 216 7.90 -4.67 13.58
CA GLN A 216 7.97 -4.83 15.04
C GLN A 216 7.22 -3.72 15.79
N ARG A 217 6.77 -2.65 15.09
CA ARG A 217 5.96 -1.58 15.69
C ARG A 217 4.57 -2.07 16.09
N SER A 218 3.94 -2.90 15.26
CA SER A 218 2.60 -3.44 15.58
C SER A 218 2.29 -4.67 14.73
N PRO A 219 1.59 -5.69 15.30
CA PRO A 219 1.30 -6.94 14.59
C PRO A 219 0.29 -6.78 13.44
N ASN A 220 -0.43 -5.67 13.34
CA ASN A 220 -1.40 -5.40 12.27
C ASN A 220 -0.79 -4.63 11.08
N ILE A 221 0.52 -4.39 11.06
CA ILE A 221 1.19 -3.70 9.95
C ILE A 221 1.48 -4.68 8.82
N LEU A 222 1.05 -4.30 7.59
CA LEU A 222 1.37 -4.94 6.33
C LEU A 222 2.26 -4.02 5.50
N LEU A 223 3.40 -4.51 5.02
CA LEU A 223 4.36 -3.72 4.26
C LEU A 223 4.10 -3.77 2.75
N ILE A 224 4.24 -2.62 2.09
CA ILE A 224 4.10 -2.46 0.65
C ILE A 224 5.30 -1.70 0.03
N PRO A 225 6.57 -2.10 0.30
CA PRO A 225 7.72 -1.43 -0.29
C PRO A 225 7.77 -1.68 -1.80
N GLY A 226 7.65 -0.60 -2.58
CA GLY A 226 7.73 -0.68 -4.05
C GLY A 226 9.15 -0.91 -4.53
N THR A 227 9.32 -1.79 -5.53
CA THR A 227 10.60 -1.99 -6.21
C THR A 227 10.40 -2.46 -7.65
N SER A 228 11.35 -2.12 -8.52
CA SER A 228 11.47 -2.66 -9.88
C SER A 228 12.64 -3.63 -10.05
N SER A 229 13.32 -3.98 -8.96
CA SER A 229 14.49 -4.85 -8.94
C SER A 229 14.22 -6.12 -8.14
N VAL A 230 14.50 -7.28 -8.73
CA VAL A 230 14.43 -8.59 -8.05
C VAL A 230 15.40 -8.64 -6.86
N GLU A 231 16.58 -8.05 -7.00
CA GLU A 231 17.57 -7.98 -5.92
C GLU A 231 17.03 -7.19 -4.71
N HIS A 232 16.51 -5.98 -4.95
CA HIS A 232 15.91 -5.17 -3.89
C HIS A 232 14.68 -5.84 -3.26
N LEU A 233 13.89 -6.59 -4.05
CA LEU A 233 12.78 -7.37 -3.52
C LEU A 233 13.27 -8.42 -2.52
N ARG A 234 14.31 -9.18 -2.88
CA ARG A 234 14.91 -10.18 -1.99
C ARG A 234 15.50 -9.55 -0.73
N GLU A 235 16.14 -8.40 -0.85
CA GLU A 235 16.65 -7.63 0.29
C GLU A 235 15.53 -7.18 1.22
N ASN A 236 14.41 -6.68 0.67
CA ASN A 236 13.25 -6.29 1.46
C ASN A 236 12.66 -7.48 2.22
N VAL A 237 12.54 -8.64 1.57
CA VAL A 237 12.05 -9.87 2.22
C VAL A 237 13.01 -10.36 3.30
N ALA A 238 14.30 -10.36 3.04
CA ALA A 238 15.31 -10.72 4.04
C ALA A 238 15.29 -9.75 5.23
N GLY A 239 15.11 -8.45 4.97
CA GLY A 239 14.97 -7.43 6.01
C GLY A 239 13.75 -7.64 6.91
N ALA A 240 12.67 -8.21 6.40
CA ALA A 240 11.49 -8.52 7.19
C ALA A 240 11.74 -9.56 8.30
N GLY A 241 12.73 -10.41 8.15
CA GLY A 241 13.17 -11.39 9.17
C GLY A 241 14.13 -10.84 10.21
N LEU A 242 14.62 -9.61 10.07
CA LEU A 242 15.60 -9.01 10.97
C LEU A 242 14.95 -8.70 12.33
N GLN A 243 15.51 -9.28 13.40
CA GLN A 243 15.09 -8.98 14.77
C GLN A 243 15.92 -7.82 15.31
N LEU A 244 15.26 -6.70 15.65
CA LEU A 244 15.93 -5.53 16.21
C LEU A 244 16.08 -5.68 17.73
N PRO A 245 17.29 -5.48 18.29
CA PRO A 245 17.50 -5.40 19.73
C PRO A 245 16.71 -4.22 20.34
N HIS A 246 16.35 -4.34 21.60
CA HIS A 246 15.59 -3.31 22.33
C HIS A 246 16.25 -1.91 22.26
N GLU A 247 17.57 -1.85 22.43
CA GLU A 247 18.31 -0.59 22.35
C GLU A 247 18.23 0.02 20.95
N ALA A 248 18.33 -0.79 19.89
CA ALA A 248 18.16 -0.32 18.52
C ALA A 248 16.75 0.26 18.29
N ILE A 249 15.71 -0.40 18.78
CA ILE A 249 14.32 0.09 18.69
C ILE A 249 14.20 1.44 19.43
N LYS A 250 14.82 1.59 20.59
CA LYS A 250 14.80 2.83 21.37
C LYS A 250 15.49 3.98 20.63
N GLU A 251 16.66 3.73 20.04
CA GLU A 251 17.35 4.73 19.22
C GLU A 251 16.52 5.13 17.98
N LEU A 252 15.96 4.16 17.28
CA LEU A 252 15.13 4.38 16.10
C LEU A 252 13.84 5.16 16.43
N ASN A 253 13.25 4.90 17.59
CA ASN A 253 12.06 5.64 18.06
C ASN A 253 12.33 7.13 18.32
N ALA A 254 13.57 7.51 18.53
CA ALA A 254 13.96 8.91 18.74
C ALA A 254 14.09 9.70 17.42
N ILE A 255 14.05 9.07 16.25
CA ILE A 255 14.21 9.75 14.94
C ILE A 255 13.07 10.74 14.66
N ALA A 256 11.85 10.43 15.07
CA ALA A 256 10.65 11.26 14.86
C ALA A 256 10.21 12.03 16.11
N GLY A 257 11.17 12.33 17.00
CA GLY A 257 10.95 13.10 18.23
C GLY A 257 11.08 14.59 18.00
#